data_1d11e2df7d851377f1c83f8d327511ea
#
_entry.id   1d11e2df7d851377f1c83f8d327511ea
#
_cell.length_a   1.000
_cell.length_b   1.000
_cell.length_c   1.000
_cell.angle_alpha   90.00
_cell.angle_beta   90.00
_cell.angle_gamma   90.00
#
_symmetry.space_group_name_H-M   'P 1'
#
loop_
_entity.id
_entity.type
_entity.pdbx_description
1 polymer ?
#
loop_
_entity_poly.entity_id
_entity_poly.type
_entity_poly.pdbx_seq_one_letter_code
_entity_poly.pdbx_strand_id
1 'polypeptide(L)'
;AATSKHQKIWQRSASGGIFSEICLHWGDDNTRFYGAIWNDLRVCHVGVKGFADLQKLCRSKYIESSLEEVFIEIKHHLDNNEKVLFCGTPCQVSGLRHFLQKDYPQLLLIDLICHGVGSPYVFETCVKQMEQQEKKPIKHYEFRAKRRIHETDYLSKLSFSDHSELYVVDDSYIQLFLKQHCLRPSCGKNCLYRNANRPGDITIADFKGLTNIFPHLKGEKKNYSSIISNNKKGEQVIESLKRDMDLWECTTDDIIRFNPLFAKQTWFSDKRDSFFSEYVASPLETIQKWTHPHIRFKKTFRQNVFDILPIFVRKLILKLKHNE
;
A
#
# COMPACT_ATOMS: atom_id res chain seq x y z
N ALA A 1 -11.58 11.59 2.68
CA ALA A 1 -11.60 10.30 1.96
C ALA A 1 -11.59 10.55 0.45
N ALA A 2 -10.98 9.68 -0.32
CA ALA A 2 -10.85 9.83 -1.76
C ALA A 2 -10.97 8.51 -2.50
N THR A 3 -11.65 8.50 -3.65
CA THR A 3 -11.70 7.34 -4.57
C THR A 3 -11.80 7.80 -6.02
N SER A 4 -11.06 7.14 -6.92
CA SER A 4 -11.11 7.43 -8.35
C SER A 4 -12.49 7.12 -8.94
N LYS A 5 -12.97 7.99 -9.82
CA LYS A 5 -14.16 7.76 -10.67
C LYS A 5 -13.85 6.77 -11.79
N HIS A 6 -12.56 6.63 -12.17
CA HIS A 6 -12.10 5.73 -13.21
C HIS A 6 -11.97 4.30 -12.70
N GLN A 7 -12.91 3.44 -13.08
CA GLN A 7 -12.98 2.06 -12.60
C GLN A 7 -11.68 1.25 -12.85
N LYS A 8 -11.01 1.46 -13.99
CA LYS A 8 -9.75 0.78 -14.33
C LYS A 8 -8.62 1.17 -13.38
N ILE A 9 -8.53 2.46 -13.00
CA ILE A 9 -7.53 2.96 -12.03
C ILE A 9 -7.82 2.37 -10.66
N TRP A 10 -9.05 2.46 -10.19
CA TRP A 10 -9.47 1.89 -8.92
C TRP A 10 -9.15 0.39 -8.84
N GLN A 11 -9.47 -0.39 -9.89
CA GLN A 11 -9.23 -1.84 -9.94
C GLN A 11 -7.75 -2.20 -9.84
N ARG A 12 -6.87 -1.42 -10.44
CA ARG A 12 -5.42 -1.64 -10.44
C ARG A 12 -4.71 -1.10 -9.20
N SER A 13 -5.40 -0.41 -8.31
CA SER A 13 -4.84 0.17 -7.10
C SER A 13 -5.04 -0.74 -5.88
N ALA A 14 -4.26 -0.52 -4.83
CA ALA A 14 -4.45 -1.17 -3.54
C ALA A 14 -5.64 -0.58 -2.76
N SER A 15 -5.98 0.69 -3.00
CA SER A 15 -7.03 1.43 -2.29
C SER A 15 -7.89 2.23 -3.26
N GLY A 16 -8.09 3.53 -3.04
CA GLY A 16 -8.95 4.41 -3.84
C GLY A 16 -8.39 4.86 -5.19
N GLY A 17 -7.13 4.53 -5.55
CA GLY A 17 -6.54 4.87 -6.84
C GLY A 17 -5.78 6.19 -6.87
N ILE A 18 -5.58 6.83 -5.71
CA ILE A 18 -5.07 8.19 -5.61
C ILE A 18 -3.68 8.40 -6.19
N PHE A 19 -2.76 7.43 -6.03
CA PHE A 19 -1.41 7.53 -6.59
C PHE A 19 -1.44 7.72 -8.11
N SER A 20 -2.22 6.89 -8.82
CA SER A 20 -2.36 6.98 -10.28
C SER A 20 -2.99 8.30 -10.71
N GLU A 21 -4.03 8.76 -10.00
CA GLU A 21 -4.68 10.04 -10.32
C GLU A 21 -3.72 11.22 -10.12
N ILE A 22 -2.93 11.23 -9.03
CA ILE A 22 -1.90 12.26 -8.83
C ILE A 22 -0.90 12.25 -9.99
N CYS A 23 -0.41 11.08 -10.40
CA CYS A 23 0.53 10.97 -11.52
C CYS A 23 -0.06 11.53 -12.81
N LEU A 24 -1.31 11.20 -13.15
CA LEU A 24 -2.00 11.62 -14.36
C LEU A 24 -2.29 13.12 -14.38
N HIS A 25 -2.60 13.73 -13.23
CA HIS A 25 -2.92 15.16 -13.14
C HIS A 25 -1.70 16.06 -13.00
N TRP A 26 -0.68 15.59 -12.29
CA TRP A 26 0.51 16.39 -12.06
C TRP A 26 1.59 16.19 -13.13
N GLY A 27 1.69 14.99 -13.70
CA GLY A 27 2.72 14.62 -14.66
C GLY A 27 2.31 14.79 -16.12
N ASP A 28 3.24 14.42 -16.99
CA ASP A 28 3.12 14.35 -18.45
C ASP A 28 3.99 13.18 -18.97
N ASP A 29 4.06 13.01 -20.31
CA ASP A 29 4.84 11.92 -20.94
C ASP A 29 6.36 12.08 -20.77
N ASN A 30 6.86 13.23 -20.33
CA ASN A 30 8.27 13.46 -20.03
C ASN A 30 8.59 13.33 -18.54
N THR A 31 7.58 13.29 -17.68
CA THR A 31 7.76 13.17 -16.24
C THR A 31 8.38 11.84 -15.85
N ARG A 32 9.31 11.86 -14.89
CA ARG A 32 9.90 10.68 -14.25
C ARG A 32 9.12 10.33 -13.00
N PHE A 33 8.49 9.18 -12.98
CA PHE A 33 7.76 8.66 -11.81
C PHE A 33 8.59 7.59 -11.12
N TYR A 34 8.94 7.82 -9.87
CA TYR A 34 9.71 6.88 -9.05
C TYR A 34 8.82 6.23 -7.98
N GLY A 35 8.93 4.92 -7.85
CA GLY A 35 8.22 4.15 -6.83
C GLY A 35 8.68 2.70 -6.76
N ALA A 36 8.13 1.96 -5.83
CA ALA A 36 8.47 0.56 -5.61
C ALA A 36 7.86 -0.36 -6.69
N ILE A 37 8.66 -1.28 -7.23
CA ILE A 37 8.22 -2.35 -8.11
C ILE A 37 8.62 -3.72 -7.57
N TRP A 38 7.98 -4.77 -8.11
CA TRP A 38 8.49 -6.12 -8.01
C TRP A 38 9.59 -6.35 -9.06
N ASN A 39 10.73 -6.87 -8.61
CA ASN A 39 11.78 -7.46 -9.44
C ASN A 39 11.90 -8.92 -8.99
N ASP A 40 11.26 -9.82 -9.72
CA ASP A 40 10.95 -11.20 -9.29
C ASP A 40 10.21 -11.20 -7.94
N LEU A 41 10.80 -11.79 -6.90
CA LEU A 41 10.25 -11.82 -5.52
C LEU A 41 10.94 -10.81 -4.58
N ARG A 42 11.63 -9.82 -5.13
CA ARG A 42 12.23 -8.70 -4.40
C ARG A 42 11.56 -7.40 -4.77
N VAL A 43 11.72 -6.40 -3.93
CA VAL A 43 11.17 -5.06 -4.15
C VAL A 43 12.30 -4.06 -4.28
N CYS A 44 12.26 -3.26 -5.33
CA CYS A 44 13.19 -2.14 -5.53
C CYS A 44 12.44 -0.89 -5.98
N HIS A 45 13.02 0.28 -5.77
CA HIS A 45 12.55 1.52 -6.39
C HIS A 45 13.17 1.66 -7.77
N VAL A 46 12.38 2.12 -8.71
CA VAL A 46 12.84 2.45 -10.07
C VAL A 46 12.10 3.69 -10.57
N GLY A 47 12.71 4.36 -11.57
CA GLY A 47 12.10 5.41 -12.36
C GLY A 47 11.46 4.87 -13.64
N VAL A 48 10.25 5.32 -13.95
CA VAL A 48 9.61 5.11 -15.25
C VAL A 48 9.35 6.47 -15.91
N LYS A 49 9.47 6.55 -17.23
CA LYS A 49 9.19 7.78 -17.97
C LYS A 49 7.77 7.75 -18.53
N GLY A 50 7.00 8.81 -18.28
CA GLY A 50 5.63 8.96 -18.74
C GLY A 50 4.68 7.89 -18.17
N PHE A 51 3.56 7.70 -18.82
CA PHE A 51 2.44 6.90 -18.29
C PHE A 51 2.45 5.43 -18.69
N ALA A 52 3.22 5.02 -19.69
CA ALA A 52 3.18 3.67 -20.25
C ALA A 52 3.43 2.57 -19.20
N ASP A 53 4.42 2.79 -18.34
CA ASP A 53 4.84 1.83 -17.31
C ASP A 53 4.39 2.20 -15.89
N LEU A 54 3.59 3.26 -15.73
CA LEU A 54 3.13 3.75 -14.43
C LEU A 54 2.45 2.67 -13.59
N GLN A 55 1.75 1.75 -14.21
CA GLN A 55 1.07 0.65 -13.51
C GLN A 55 2.01 -0.27 -12.72
N LYS A 56 3.30 -0.36 -13.09
CA LYS A 56 4.31 -1.17 -12.37
C LYS A 56 4.56 -0.60 -10.96
N LEU A 57 4.42 0.71 -10.79
CA LEU A 57 4.58 1.41 -9.50
C LEU A 57 3.36 1.29 -8.60
N CYS A 58 2.22 0.89 -9.14
CA CYS A 58 0.97 0.79 -8.38
C CYS A 58 0.98 -0.36 -7.38
N ARG A 59 0.04 -0.32 -6.43
CA ARG A 59 -0.20 -1.28 -5.36
C ARG A 59 0.87 -1.30 -4.27
N SER A 60 0.48 -1.84 -3.11
CA SER A 60 1.35 -1.94 -1.94
C SER A 60 2.34 -3.09 -2.07
N LYS A 61 3.58 -2.86 -1.63
CA LYS A 61 4.61 -3.87 -1.44
C LYS A 61 5.09 -3.77 0.00
N TYR A 62 4.70 -4.74 0.85
CA TYR A 62 4.94 -4.68 2.29
C TYR A 62 6.32 -5.22 2.70
N ILE A 63 7.31 -5.08 1.83
CA ILE A 63 8.68 -5.54 1.98
C ILE A 63 9.62 -4.35 1.85
N GLU A 64 10.79 -4.43 2.46
CA GLU A 64 11.84 -3.44 2.26
C GLU A 64 12.18 -3.32 0.77
N SER A 65 12.19 -2.10 0.27
CA SER A 65 12.54 -1.79 -1.11
C SER A 65 13.97 -1.25 -1.18
N SER A 66 14.81 -1.84 -2.02
CA SER A 66 16.13 -1.29 -2.33
C SER A 66 16.00 0.04 -3.07
N LEU A 67 16.81 1.01 -2.69
CA LEU A 67 16.88 2.32 -3.36
C LEU A 67 18.08 2.43 -4.31
N GLU A 68 19.13 1.62 -4.09
CA GLU A 68 20.36 1.64 -4.90
C GLU A 68 20.79 3.07 -5.28
N GLU A 69 20.89 3.39 -6.57
CA GLU A 69 21.32 4.69 -7.08
C GLU A 69 20.14 5.65 -7.36
N VAL A 70 18.92 5.31 -6.97
CA VAL A 70 17.68 6.09 -7.28
C VAL A 70 17.80 7.57 -6.91
N PHE A 71 18.44 7.90 -5.79
CA PHE A 71 18.60 9.30 -5.38
C PHE A 71 19.56 10.07 -6.30
N ILE A 72 20.59 9.39 -6.81
CA ILE A 72 21.54 9.96 -7.78
C ILE A 72 20.83 10.20 -9.11
N GLU A 73 20.05 9.23 -9.60
CA GLU A 73 19.26 9.36 -10.81
C GLU A 73 18.24 10.53 -10.70
N ILE A 74 17.50 10.60 -9.59
CA ILE A 74 16.54 11.67 -9.34
C ILE A 74 17.25 13.03 -9.38
N LYS A 75 18.39 13.16 -8.69
CA LYS A 75 19.16 14.41 -8.71
C LYS A 75 19.60 14.79 -10.12
N HIS A 76 20.09 13.82 -10.90
CA HIS A 76 20.49 14.06 -12.29
C HIS A 76 19.32 14.58 -13.14
N HIS A 77 18.13 13.98 -13.05
CA HIS A 77 16.94 14.45 -13.77
C HIS A 77 16.51 15.86 -13.33
N LEU A 78 16.52 16.13 -12.03
CA LEU A 78 16.17 17.44 -11.49
C LEU A 78 17.16 18.54 -11.91
N ASP A 79 18.46 18.23 -11.92
CA ASP A 79 19.51 19.18 -12.36
C ASP A 79 19.40 19.46 -13.88
N ASN A 80 18.83 18.55 -14.67
CA ASN A 80 18.46 18.73 -16.07
C ASN A 80 17.06 19.34 -16.27
N ASN A 81 16.46 19.87 -15.20
CA ASN A 81 15.14 20.51 -15.20
C ASN A 81 13.99 19.58 -15.63
N GLU A 82 14.19 18.26 -15.51
CA GLU A 82 13.12 17.27 -15.73
C GLU A 82 12.15 17.26 -14.54
N LYS A 83 10.88 16.95 -14.82
CA LYS A 83 9.84 16.83 -13.81
C LYS A 83 9.89 15.45 -13.17
N VAL A 84 9.93 15.38 -11.83
CA VAL A 84 10.10 14.15 -11.08
C VAL A 84 9.04 14.01 -10.00
N LEU A 85 8.35 12.87 -9.94
CA LEU A 85 7.53 12.45 -8.81
C LEU A 85 8.19 11.27 -8.12
N PHE A 86 8.41 11.37 -6.81
CA PHE A 86 8.91 10.25 -6.00
C PHE A 86 7.87 9.86 -4.94
N CYS A 87 7.49 8.57 -4.93
CA CYS A 87 6.61 7.99 -3.92
C CYS A 87 7.35 6.94 -3.12
N GLY A 88 7.44 7.13 -1.80
CA GLY A 88 8.14 6.22 -0.91
C GLY A 88 7.60 6.24 0.52
N THR A 89 8.21 5.44 1.39
CA THR A 89 7.93 5.55 2.82
C THR A 89 8.44 6.90 3.34
N PRO A 90 7.93 7.41 4.48
CA PRO A 90 8.34 8.72 4.98
C PRO A 90 9.85 8.85 5.21
N CYS A 91 10.50 7.78 5.67
CA CYS A 91 11.96 7.77 5.86
C CYS A 91 12.72 7.84 4.52
N GLN A 92 12.20 7.24 3.45
CA GLN A 92 12.79 7.33 2.10
C GLN A 92 12.61 8.74 1.52
N VAL A 93 11.42 9.33 1.67
CA VAL A 93 11.16 10.72 1.25
C VAL A 93 12.04 11.72 2.01
N SER A 94 12.17 11.55 3.33
CA SER A 94 13.08 12.37 4.12
C SER A 94 14.54 12.18 3.72
N GLY A 95 14.96 10.93 3.46
CA GLY A 95 16.31 10.64 2.96
C GLY A 95 16.60 11.35 1.64
N LEU A 96 15.66 11.34 0.70
CA LEU A 96 15.80 12.05 -0.57
C LEU A 96 15.93 13.57 -0.36
N ARG A 97 15.08 14.19 0.49
CA ARG A 97 15.19 15.62 0.81
C ARG A 97 16.57 15.98 1.36
N HIS A 98 17.09 15.19 2.31
CA HIS A 98 18.41 15.40 2.87
C HIS A 98 19.53 15.20 1.85
N PHE A 99 19.39 14.25 0.94
CA PHE A 99 20.36 14.02 -0.13
C PHE A 99 20.40 15.19 -1.13
N LEU A 100 19.23 15.73 -1.50
CA LEU A 100 19.12 16.83 -2.46
C LEU A 100 19.60 18.18 -1.90
N GLN A 101 19.46 18.42 -0.60
CA GLN A 101 19.88 19.63 0.14
C GLN A 101 19.28 20.95 -0.36
N LYS A 102 18.36 20.93 -1.32
CA LYS A 102 17.63 22.07 -1.83
C LYS A 102 16.24 21.65 -2.31
N ASP A 103 15.33 22.62 -2.40
CA ASP A 103 14.01 22.41 -2.98
C ASP A 103 14.06 22.57 -4.50
N TYR A 104 13.30 21.71 -5.19
CA TYR A 104 13.11 21.77 -6.63
C TYR A 104 11.62 21.97 -6.93
N PRO A 105 11.23 23.03 -7.65
CA PRO A 105 9.83 23.26 -8.02
C PRO A 105 9.20 22.11 -8.81
N GLN A 106 10.01 21.45 -9.67
CA GLN A 106 9.61 20.34 -10.51
C GLN A 106 9.63 18.95 -9.81
N LEU A 107 9.91 18.88 -8.49
CA LEU A 107 9.84 17.66 -7.70
C LEU A 107 8.53 17.61 -6.90
N LEU A 108 7.76 16.51 -7.04
CA LEU A 108 6.64 16.20 -6.16
C LEU A 108 6.97 14.98 -5.29
N LEU A 109 6.81 15.11 -3.99
CA LEU A 109 7.10 14.07 -3.01
C LEU A 109 5.82 13.53 -2.39
N ILE A 110 5.60 12.22 -2.52
CA ILE A 110 4.46 11.53 -1.90
C ILE A 110 5.00 10.57 -0.85
N ASP A 111 4.55 10.73 0.39
CA ASP A 111 4.80 9.74 1.44
C ASP A 111 3.55 8.95 1.83
N LEU A 112 3.73 7.94 2.65
CA LEU A 112 2.70 6.99 3.05
C LEU A 112 2.49 7.03 4.57
N ILE A 113 1.25 6.79 5.05
CA ILE A 113 1.09 6.35 6.44
C ILE A 113 1.60 4.92 6.52
N CYS A 114 2.80 4.75 7.10
CA CYS A 114 3.58 3.53 7.01
C CYS A 114 3.42 2.66 8.27
N HIS A 115 3.08 1.38 8.08
CA HIS A 115 3.03 0.39 9.17
C HIS A 115 4.44 -0.03 9.63
N GLY A 116 5.40 0.04 8.74
CA GLY A 116 6.77 -0.48 8.85
C GLY A 116 7.11 -1.29 7.60
N VAL A 117 8.36 -1.68 7.47
CA VAL A 117 8.83 -2.53 6.37
C VAL A 117 9.33 -3.87 6.91
N GLY A 118 8.90 -4.95 6.26
CA GLY A 118 9.30 -6.29 6.62
C GLY A 118 10.59 -6.75 5.93
N SER A 119 11.26 -7.72 6.53
CA SER A 119 12.49 -8.30 6.02
C SER A 119 12.26 -9.04 4.70
N PRO A 120 13.05 -8.77 3.64
CA PRO A 120 12.99 -9.53 2.39
C PRO A 120 13.37 -11.00 2.59
N TYR A 121 14.30 -11.31 3.48
CA TYR A 121 14.71 -12.69 3.77
C TYR A 121 13.58 -13.50 4.42
N VAL A 122 12.83 -12.88 5.35
CA VAL A 122 11.64 -13.52 5.95
C VAL A 122 10.58 -13.76 4.89
N PHE A 123 10.38 -12.80 3.97
CA PHE A 123 9.44 -12.98 2.86
C PHE A 123 9.83 -14.14 1.95
N GLU A 124 11.11 -14.22 1.55
CA GLU A 124 11.63 -15.33 0.73
C GLU A 124 11.41 -16.69 1.39
N THR A 125 11.59 -16.78 2.72
CA THR A 125 11.33 -18.02 3.47
C THR A 125 9.84 -18.34 3.55
N CYS A 126 8.98 -17.33 3.71
CA CYS A 126 7.53 -17.52 3.64
C CYS A 126 7.08 -18.00 2.25
N VAL A 127 7.68 -17.47 1.18
CA VAL A 127 7.42 -17.96 -0.18
C VAL A 127 7.78 -19.44 -0.31
N LYS A 128 8.96 -19.85 0.16
CA LYS A 128 9.36 -21.28 0.15
C LYS A 128 8.36 -22.16 0.92
N GLN A 129 7.86 -21.70 2.06
CA GLN A 129 6.83 -22.43 2.81
C GLN A 129 5.53 -22.57 2.00
N MET A 130 5.09 -21.47 1.33
CA MET A 130 3.89 -21.49 0.50
C MET A 130 4.08 -22.41 -0.73
N GLU A 131 5.26 -22.42 -1.34
CA GLU A 131 5.61 -23.35 -2.45
C GLU A 131 5.54 -24.81 -2.00
N GLN A 132 6.01 -25.15 -0.79
CA GLN A 132 5.87 -26.49 -0.21
C GLN A 132 4.40 -26.87 -0.01
N GLN A 133 3.58 -25.94 0.48
CA GLN A 133 2.14 -26.15 0.67
C GLN A 133 1.41 -26.38 -0.65
N GLU A 134 1.69 -25.60 -1.66
CA GLU A 134 1.04 -25.67 -2.98
C GLU A 134 1.71 -26.70 -3.93
N LYS A 135 2.91 -27.18 -3.60
CA LYS A 135 3.74 -28.07 -4.42
C LYS A 135 4.05 -27.51 -5.80
N LYS A 136 4.20 -26.18 -5.88
CA LYS A 136 4.44 -25.42 -7.12
C LYS A 136 5.32 -24.21 -6.84
N PRO A 137 6.30 -23.90 -7.74
CA PRO A 137 7.10 -22.70 -7.63
C PRO A 137 6.27 -21.43 -7.87
N ILE A 138 6.42 -20.43 -7.00
CA ILE A 138 5.79 -19.12 -7.13
C ILE A 138 6.72 -18.21 -7.96
N LYS A 139 6.19 -17.66 -9.06
CA LYS A 139 6.91 -16.74 -9.94
C LYS A 139 6.61 -15.29 -9.63
N HIS A 140 5.39 -15.00 -9.19
CA HIS A 140 4.98 -13.64 -8.88
C HIS A 140 4.04 -13.64 -7.67
N TYR A 141 4.22 -12.63 -6.82
CA TYR A 141 3.40 -12.39 -5.65
C TYR A 141 2.81 -10.98 -5.68
N GLU A 142 1.57 -10.84 -5.30
CA GLU A 142 0.89 -9.54 -5.27
C GLU A 142 0.12 -9.37 -3.96
N PHE A 143 0.46 -8.33 -3.21
CA PHE A 143 -0.30 -7.93 -2.03
C PHE A 143 -1.57 -7.18 -2.45
N ARG A 144 -2.65 -7.36 -1.68
CA ARG A 144 -3.90 -6.60 -1.83
C ARG A 144 -4.48 -6.70 -3.24
N ALA A 145 -4.39 -7.88 -3.82
CA ALA A 145 -4.95 -8.17 -5.13
C ALA A 145 -6.48 -8.08 -5.09
N LYS A 146 -7.06 -7.55 -6.15
CA LYS A 146 -8.52 -7.54 -6.38
C LYS A 146 -8.82 -8.53 -7.48
N ARG A 147 -9.56 -9.60 -7.16
CA ARG A 147 -9.89 -10.66 -8.12
C ARG A 147 -10.88 -10.20 -9.19
N ARG A 148 -11.83 -9.36 -8.81
CA ARG A 148 -12.88 -8.82 -9.68
C ARG A 148 -13.06 -7.32 -9.50
N ILE A 149 -13.68 -6.68 -10.50
CA ILE A 149 -13.85 -5.22 -10.58
C ILE A 149 -14.55 -4.60 -9.36
N HIS A 150 -15.43 -5.31 -8.68
CA HIS A 150 -16.18 -4.77 -7.53
C HIS A 150 -15.77 -5.40 -6.20
N GLU A 151 -14.64 -6.11 -6.15
CA GLU A 151 -14.16 -6.71 -4.93
C GLU A 151 -13.27 -5.74 -4.14
N THR A 152 -13.50 -5.70 -2.82
CA THR A 152 -12.71 -4.90 -1.88
C THR A 152 -11.92 -5.75 -0.90
N ASP A 153 -11.94 -7.07 -1.05
CA ASP A 153 -11.21 -7.99 -0.20
C ASP A 153 -9.69 -7.81 -0.38
N TYR A 154 -8.97 -7.86 0.73
CA TYR A 154 -7.52 -7.74 0.74
C TYR A 154 -6.88 -9.12 0.62
N LEU A 155 -6.64 -9.54 -0.61
CA LEU A 155 -6.10 -10.85 -0.93
C LEU A 155 -4.62 -10.76 -1.28
N SER A 156 -3.87 -11.81 -0.98
CA SER A 156 -2.60 -12.07 -1.67
C SER A 156 -2.89 -12.92 -2.90
N LYS A 157 -2.20 -12.62 -4.01
CA LYS A 157 -2.28 -13.40 -5.25
C LYS A 157 -0.93 -14.06 -5.49
N LEU A 158 -0.95 -15.36 -5.62
CA LEU A 158 0.19 -16.18 -5.99
C LEU A 158 0.06 -16.55 -7.47
N SER A 159 1.08 -16.29 -8.28
CA SER A 159 1.14 -16.72 -9.67
C SER A 159 2.27 -17.74 -9.80
N PHE A 160 1.97 -18.92 -10.34
CA PHE A 160 2.88 -20.06 -10.39
C PHE A 160 3.59 -20.18 -11.75
N SER A 161 4.62 -21.03 -11.81
CA SER A 161 5.39 -21.30 -13.03
C SER A 161 4.57 -21.95 -14.15
N ASP A 162 3.49 -22.66 -13.80
CA ASP A 162 2.53 -23.25 -14.77
C ASP A 162 1.43 -22.28 -15.22
N HIS A 163 1.60 -20.96 -14.97
CA HIS A 163 0.65 -19.90 -15.27
C HIS A 163 -0.67 -19.97 -14.49
N SER A 164 -0.83 -20.92 -13.54
CA SER A 164 -1.99 -20.93 -12.64
C SER A 164 -1.89 -19.82 -11.60
N GLU A 165 -3.05 -19.36 -11.11
CA GLU A 165 -3.15 -18.30 -10.12
C GLU A 165 -3.99 -18.76 -8.93
N LEU A 166 -3.59 -18.36 -7.73
CA LEU A 166 -4.30 -18.63 -6.49
C LEU A 166 -4.46 -17.34 -5.68
N TYR A 167 -5.67 -17.09 -5.21
CA TYR A 167 -5.94 -16.03 -4.25
C TYR A 167 -6.06 -16.64 -2.86
N VAL A 168 -5.31 -16.05 -1.93
CA VAL A 168 -5.23 -16.53 -0.55
C VAL A 168 -5.46 -15.40 0.44
N VAL A 169 -5.91 -15.77 1.62
CA VAL A 169 -6.00 -14.88 2.78
C VAL A 169 -5.02 -15.36 3.83
N ASP A 170 -4.54 -14.42 4.61
CA ASP A 170 -3.77 -14.70 5.83
C ASP A 170 -2.57 -15.62 5.58
N ASP A 171 -1.82 -15.36 4.50
CA ASP A 171 -0.58 -16.09 4.24
C ASP A 171 0.49 -15.84 5.31
N SER A 172 1.48 -16.72 5.39
CA SER A 172 2.48 -16.70 6.45
C SER A 172 3.22 -15.36 6.58
N TYR A 173 3.51 -14.68 5.47
CA TYR A 173 4.18 -13.40 5.54
C TYR A 173 3.25 -12.29 6.08
N ILE A 174 2.01 -12.23 5.62
CA ILE A 174 1.00 -11.27 6.12
C ILE A 174 0.76 -11.47 7.61
N GLN A 175 0.70 -12.72 8.09
CA GLN A 175 0.58 -13.01 9.53
C GLN A 175 1.73 -12.40 10.34
N LEU A 176 2.98 -12.59 9.89
CA LEU A 176 4.17 -12.04 10.58
C LEU A 176 4.25 -10.52 10.46
N PHE A 177 3.90 -9.98 9.29
CA PHE A 177 3.92 -8.54 9.03
C PHE A 177 2.91 -7.80 9.91
N LEU A 178 1.66 -8.25 9.96
CA LEU A 178 0.61 -7.62 10.76
C LEU A 178 0.87 -7.75 12.27
N LYS A 179 1.46 -8.85 12.72
CA LYS A 179 1.92 -9.06 14.10
C LYS A 179 3.24 -8.34 14.41
N GLN A 180 3.86 -7.67 13.42
CA GLN A 180 5.11 -6.92 13.53
C GLN A 180 6.36 -7.76 13.88
N HIS A 181 6.28 -9.08 13.70
CA HIS A 181 7.40 -9.98 14.03
C HIS A 181 8.58 -9.84 13.07
N CYS A 182 8.33 -9.50 11.79
CA CYS A 182 9.36 -9.44 10.75
C CYS A 182 9.79 -8.01 10.35
N LEU A 183 9.34 -6.98 11.08
CA LEU A 183 9.67 -5.59 10.73
C LEU A 183 11.12 -5.21 11.10
N ARG A 184 11.65 -4.20 10.40
CA ARG A 184 12.95 -3.59 10.74
C ARG A 184 12.94 -3.01 12.16
N PRO A 185 14.07 -3.08 12.90
CA PRO A 185 14.15 -2.50 14.25
C PRO A 185 13.78 -1.03 14.32
N SER A 186 14.20 -0.23 13.32
CA SER A 186 13.91 1.21 13.23
C SER A 186 12.44 1.55 12.97
N CYS A 187 11.60 0.58 12.58
CA CYS A 187 10.18 0.80 12.32
C CYS A 187 9.30 0.80 13.59
N GLY A 188 9.86 0.47 14.76
CA GLY A 188 9.15 0.42 16.04
C GLY A 188 9.07 1.74 16.79
N LYS A 189 9.35 1.69 18.08
CA LYS A 189 9.27 2.84 19.01
C LYS A 189 10.08 4.05 18.54
N ASN A 190 11.15 3.83 17.79
CA ASN A 190 12.09 4.86 17.37
C ASN A 190 11.79 5.41 15.96
N CYS A 191 10.66 5.09 15.36
CA CYS A 191 10.30 5.65 14.06
C CYS A 191 10.00 7.15 14.20
N LEU A 192 10.86 7.98 13.62
CA LEU A 192 10.76 9.45 13.68
C LEU A 192 9.60 10.03 12.86
N TYR A 193 8.99 9.21 12.01
CA TYR A 193 8.01 9.65 11.00
C TYR A 193 6.54 9.32 11.35
N ARG A 194 6.29 8.85 12.56
CA ARG A 194 4.92 8.62 13.07
C ARG A 194 4.42 9.84 13.82
N ASN A 195 4.28 10.92 13.09
CA ASN A 195 3.78 12.20 13.56
C ASN A 195 3.15 12.97 12.40
N ALA A 196 2.46 14.06 12.70
CA ALA A 196 1.78 14.90 11.70
C ALA A 196 2.75 15.75 10.86
N ASN A 197 4.02 15.91 11.28
CA ASN A 197 5.04 16.61 10.50
C ASN A 197 5.59 15.66 9.42
N ARG A 198 5.01 15.74 8.24
CA ARG A 198 5.27 14.81 7.15
C ARG A 198 6.33 15.33 6.18
N PRO A 199 7.25 14.46 5.70
CA PRO A 199 8.30 14.88 4.78
C PRO A 199 7.85 15.03 3.32
N GLY A 200 6.72 14.40 2.90
CA GLY A 200 6.17 14.55 1.56
C GLY A 200 5.39 15.83 1.36
N ASP A 201 5.16 16.23 0.12
CA ASP A 201 4.21 17.29 -0.22
C ASP A 201 2.76 16.81 -0.01
N ILE A 202 2.54 15.50 -0.23
CA ILE A 202 1.29 14.79 -0.04
C ILE A 202 1.54 13.52 0.74
N THR A 203 0.67 13.20 1.70
CA THR A 203 0.64 11.89 2.37
C THR A 203 -0.59 11.11 1.91
N ILE A 204 -0.40 9.84 1.53
CA ILE A 204 -1.48 8.95 1.12
C ILE A 204 -1.54 7.68 1.99
N ALA A 205 -2.75 7.14 2.18
CA ALA A 205 -2.96 5.88 2.92
C ALA A 205 -4.31 5.25 2.57
N ASP A 206 -4.62 4.11 3.18
CA ASP A 206 -6.00 3.62 3.25
C ASP A 206 -6.84 4.52 4.16
N PHE A 207 -8.06 4.81 3.74
CA PHE A 207 -9.01 5.50 4.59
C PHE A 207 -9.69 4.50 5.53
N LYS A 208 -9.40 4.60 6.81
CA LYS A 208 -10.01 3.77 7.85
C LYS A 208 -11.15 4.53 8.53
N GLY A 209 -12.15 3.80 9.00
CA GLY A 209 -13.32 4.39 9.67
C GLY A 209 -14.31 5.08 8.73
N LEU A 210 -14.33 4.72 7.44
CA LEU A 210 -15.17 5.37 6.41
C LEU A 210 -16.63 5.52 6.84
N THR A 211 -17.25 4.45 7.29
CA THR A 211 -18.69 4.43 7.63
C THR A 211 -19.00 5.11 8.97
N ASN A 212 -18.00 5.33 9.80
CA ASN A 212 -18.13 6.10 11.03
C ASN A 212 -18.12 7.61 10.77
N ILE A 213 -17.26 8.05 9.83
CA ILE A 213 -17.11 9.46 9.46
C ILE A 213 -18.13 9.85 8.38
N PHE A 214 -18.37 8.95 7.42
CA PHE A 214 -19.30 9.13 6.30
C PHE A 214 -20.36 8.02 6.24
N PRO A 215 -21.38 8.04 7.12
CA PRO A 215 -22.40 6.97 7.20
C PRO A 215 -23.14 6.71 5.87
N HIS A 216 -23.28 7.74 5.02
CA HIS A 216 -23.95 7.64 3.73
C HIS A 216 -23.19 6.75 2.72
N LEU A 217 -21.88 6.49 2.94
CA LEU A 217 -21.08 5.59 2.11
C LEU A 217 -21.16 4.11 2.55
N LYS A 218 -21.96 3.81 3.58
CA LYS A 218 -22.17 2.43 4.03
C LYS A 218 -22.79 1.58 2.91
N GLY A 219 -22.24 0.40 2.69
CA GLY A 219 -22.69 -0.55 1.64
C GLY A 219 -22.05 -0.35 0.28
N GLU A 220 -21.25 0.68 0.08
CA GLU A 220 -20.44 0.78 -1.13
C GLU A 220 -19.32 -0.27 -1.17
N LYS A 221 -19.09 -0.83 -2.36
CA LYS A 221 -18.06 -1.82 -2.62
C LYS A 221 -16.86 -1.14 -3.30
N LYS A 222 -16.33 -0.11 -2.63
CA LYS A 222 -15.12 0.61 -3.06
C LYS A 222 -14.15 0.74 -1.90
N ASN A 223 -12.87 0.71 -2.21
CA ASN A 223 -11.84 1.14 -1.27
C ASN A 223 -11.64 2.65 -1.40
N TYR A 224 -11.34 3.28 -0.29
CA TYR A 224 -11.10 4.71 -0.20
C TYR A 224 -9.69 4.95 0.33
N SER A 225 -9.03 5.98 -0.18
CA SER A 225 -7.74 6.45 0.31
C SER A 225 -7.90 7.68 1.18
N SER A 226 -7.02 7.85 2.16
CA SER A 226 -6.72 9.15 2.74
C SER A 226 -5.77 9.88 1.82
N ILE A 227 -5.99 11.19 1.67
CA ILE A 227 -5.06 12.12 1.04
C ILE A 227 -4.94 13.33 1.95
N ILE A 228 -3.71 13.74 2.24
CA ILE A 228 -3.40 14.84 3.14
C ILE A 228 -2.39 15.72 2.42
N SER A 229 -2.72 17.01 2.25
CA SER A 229 -1.73 18.00 1.82
C SER A 229 -0.86 18.41 3.00
N ASN A 230 0.43 18.47 2.79
CA ASN A 230 1.37 18.90 3.83
C ASN A 230 1.93 20.31 3.55
N ASN A 231 1.66 20.87 2.37
CA ASN A 231 2.05 22.22 1.97
C ASN A 231 1.22 22.70 0.77
N LYS A 232 1.48 23.95 0.33
CA LYS A 232 0.75 24.59 -0.81
C LYS A 232 0.86 23.80 -2.12
N LYS A 233 2.00 23.16 -2.40
CA LYS A 233 2.16 22.32 -3.59
C LYS A 233 1.20 21.11 -3.54
N GLY A 234 1.13 20.45 -2.40
CA GLY A 234 0.18 19.35 -2.16
C GLY A 234 -1.28 19.80 -2.31
N GLU A 235 -1.65 20.98 -1.77
CA GLU A 235 -3.00 21.55 -1.90
C GLU A 235 -3.39 21.76 -3.36
N GLN A 236 -2.50 22.37 -4.16
CA GLN A 236 -2.74 22.60 -5.59
C GLN A 236 -2.95 21.30 -6.37
N VAL A 237 -2.17 20.27 -6.07
CA VAL A 237 -2.33 18.95 -6.69
C VAL A 237 -3.67 18.33 -6.29
N ILE A 238 -4.06 18.36 -5.01
CA ILE A 238 -5.35 17.82 -4.55
C ILE A 238 -6.52 18.55 -5.20
N GLU A 239 -6.43 19.87 -5.36
CA GLU A 239 -7.48 20.65 -6.02
C GLU A 239 -7.70 20.19 -7.47
N SER A 240 -6.61 19.88 -8.20
CA SER A 240 -6.69 19.42 -9.59
C SER A 240 -7.39 18.05 -9.72
N LEU A 241 -7.43 17.25 -8.65
CA LEU A 241 -8.05 15.90 -8.67
C LEU A 241 -9.59 15.92 -8.61
N LYS A 242 -10.22 17.04 -8.23
CA LYS A 242 -11.68 17.12 -7.97
C LYS A 242 -12.54 16.68 -9.15
N ARG A 243 -12.05 16.84 -10.37
CA ARG A 243 -12.77 16.42 -11.57
C ARG A 243 -12.90 14.91 -11.70
N ASP A 244 -11.83 14.16 -11.41
CA ASP A 244 -11.70 12.75 -11.71
C ASP A 244 -11.75 11.85 -10.45
N MET A 245 -11.88 12.49 -9.28
CA MET A 245 -12.04 11.78 -8.00
C MET A 245 -13.28 12.24 -7.25
N ASP A 246 -13.87 11.30 -6.52
CA ASP A 246 -14.80 11.62 -5.46
C ASP A 246 -14.01 11.91 -4.18
N LEU A 247 -14.16 13.11 -3.64
CA LEU A 247 -13.44 13.60 -2.47
C LEU A 247 -14.43 13.99 -1.36
N TRP A 248 -14.15 13.54 -0.12
CA TRP A 248 -14.89 13.93 1.08
C TRP A 248 -13.91 14.44 2.11
N GLU A 249 -14.10 15.66 2.55
CA GLU A 249 -13.26 16.30 3.55
C GLU A 249 -13.54 15.72 4.94
N CYS A 250 -12.50 15.61 5.76
CA CYS A 250 -12.56 15.25 7.16
C CYS A 250 -11.39 15.92 7.90
N THR A 251 -11.44 15.91 9.22
CA THR A 251 -10.40 16.50 10.04
C THR A 251 -9.17 15.58 10.16
N THR A 252 -8.03 16.15 10.51
CA THR A 252 -6.84 15.38 10.87
C THR A 252 -7.09 14.46 12.06
N ASP A 253 -7.90 14.90 13.02
CA ASP A 253 -8.28 14.11 14.19
C ASP A 253 -9.07 12.85 13.81
N ASP A 254 -9.95 12.94 12.80
CA ASP A 254 -10.63 11.76 12.24
C ASP A 254 -9.63 10.75 11.69
N ILE A 255 -8.60 11.23 10.97
CA ILE A 255 -7.56 10.36 10.44
C ILE A 255 -6.77 9.72 11.57
N ILE A 256 -6.35 10.47 12.58
CA ILE A 256 -5.59 9.97 13.74
C ILE A 256 -6.42 8.93 14.51
N ARG A 257 -7.71 9.18 14.72
CA ARG A 257 -8.61 8.30 15.46
C ARG A 257 -8.69 6.91 14.84
N PHE A 258 -8.82 6.82 13.53
CA PHE A 258 -9.01 5.55 12.83
C PHE A 258 -7.73 4.97 12.22
N ASN A 259 -6.69 5.80 12.03
CA ASN A 259 -5.37 5.38 11.57
C ASN A 259 -4.27 5.91 12.50
N PRO A 260 -4.13 5.34 13.68
CA PRO A 260 -3.19 5.84 14.71
C PRO A 260 -1.72 5.84 14.25
N LEU A 261 -1.39 5.07 13.22
CA LEU A 261 -0.03 5.07 12.63
C LEU A 261 0.38 6.42 12.04
N PHE A 262 -0.57 7.32 11.81
CA PHE A 262 -0.29 8.68 11.34
C PHE A 262 0.44 9.52 12.38
N ALA A 263 0.07 9.40 13.65
CA ALA A 263 0.57 10.29 14.71
C ALA A 263 1.01 9.58 16.00
N LYS A 264 0.88 8.26 16.08
CA LYS A 264 1.25 7.51 17.29
C LYS A 264 2.36 6.50 16.98
N GLN A 265 3.33 6.47 17.88
CA GLN A 265 4.30 5.37 17.87
C GLN A 265 3.57 4.05 18.15
N THR A 266 3.86 3.02 17.36
CA THR A 266 3.36 1.68 17.63
C THR A 266 4.40 0.89 18.40
N TRP A 267 3.93 -0.07 19.18
CA TRP A 267 4.78 -1.03 19.84
C TRP A 267 5.33 -2.01 18.81
N PHE A 268 6.59 -2.40 18.94
CA PHE A 268 6.99 -3.67 18.40
C PHE A 268 6.29 -4.79 19.15
N SER A 269 6.09 -5.89 18.47
CA SER A 269 5.80 -7.13 19.15
C SER A 269 6.96 -7.45 20.12
N ASP A 270 6.63 -7.67 21.37
CA ASP A 270 7.54 -8.16 22.40
C ASP A 270 8.17 -9.51 22.02
N LYS A 271 7.54 -10.22 21.08
CA LYS A 271 7.98 -11.51 20.53
C LYS A 271 8.93 -11.40 19.33
N ARG A 272 9.22 -10.17 18.84
CA ARG A 272 10.06 -9.98 17.67
C ARG A 272 11.48 -10.56 17.85
N ASP A 273 12.10 -10.28 18.98
CA ASP A 273 13.48 -10.73 19.23
C ASP A 273 13.53 -12.24 19.38
N SER A 274 12.54 -12.85 20.03
CA SER A 274 12.39 -14.32 20.09
C SER A 274 12.20 -14.92 18.69
N PHE A 275 11.35 -14.29 17.85
CA PHE A 275 11.17 -14.71 16.47
C PHE A 275 12.50 -14.71 15.69
N PHE A 276 13.26 -13.61 15.74
CA PHE A 276 14.52 -13.54 15.00
C PHE A 276 15.61 -14.46 15.56
N SER A 277 15.66 -14.67 16.87
CA SER A 277 16.58 -15.63 17.48
C SER A 277 16.34 -17.06 16.94
N GLU A 278 15.08 -17.48 16.86
CA GLU A 278 14.72 -18.78 16.28
C GLU A 278 14.94 -18.80 14.76
N TYR A 279 14.56 -17.70 14.07
CA TYR A 279 14.66 -17.60 12.62
C TYR A 279 16.10 -17.73 12.10
N VAL A 280 17.08 -17.16 12.79
CA VAL A 280 18.50 -17.27 12.41
C VAL A 280 18.97 -18.72 12.52
N ALA A 281 18.49 -19.46 13.52
CA ALA A 281 18.88 -20.87 13.72
C ALA A 281 18.20 -21.82 12.72
N SER A 282 16.89 -21.66 12.50
CA SER A 282 16.08 -22.57 11.67
C SER A 282 14.97 -21.77 10.92
N PRO A 283 15.29 -21.11 9.80
CA PRO A 283 14.36 -20.19 9.15
C PRO A 283 13.00 -20.79 8.79
N LEU A 284 12.97 -21.92 8.10
CA LEU A 284 11.73 -22.53 7.63
C LEU A 284 10.88 -23.10 8.76
N GLU A 285 11.49 -23.78 9.73
CA GLU A 285 10.82 -24.32 10.90
C GLU A 285 10.22 -23.21 11.75
N THR A 286 10.93 -22.08 11.88
CA THR A 286 10.43 -20.89 12.57
C THR A 286 9.18 -20.34 11.88
N ILE A 287 9.17 -20.20 10.56
CA ILE A 287 7.97 -19.76 9.83
C ILE A 287 6.80 -20.73 10.09
N GLN A 288 7.04 -22.05 10.01
CA GLN A 288 6.01 -23.07 10.27
C GLN A 288 5.46 -23.02 11.70
N LYS A 289 6.33 -22.78 12.68
CA LYS A 289 5.96 -22.66 14.10
C LYS A 289 5.15 -21.40 14.41
N TRP A 290 5.52 -20.27 13.79
CA TRP A 290 4.96 -18.95 14.11
C TRP A 290 3.76 -18.56 13.27
N THR A 291 3.46 -19.32 12.22
CA THR A 291 2.36 -19.10 11.30
C THR A 291 1.54 -20.37 11.10
N HIS A 292 0.34 -20.18 10.58
CA HIS A 292 -0.46 -21.29 10.06
C HIS A 292 -0.46 -21.27 8.52
N PRO A 293 -0.79 -22.38 7.85
CA PRO A 293 -0.94 -22.43 6.41
C PRO A 293 -1.94 -21.37 5.91
N HIS A 294 -1.67 -20.80 4.75
CA HIS A 294 -2.58 -19.84 4.14
C HIS A 294 -3.93 -20.49 3.77
N ILE A 295 -4.97 -19.68 3.76
CA ILE A 295 -6.32 -20.13 3.44
C ILE A 295 -6.64 -19.72 1.99
N ARG A 296 -7.02 -20.70 1.16
CA ARG A 296 -7.50 -20.42 -0.20
C ARG A 296 -8.79 -19.60 -0.13
N PHE A 297 -8.81 -18.48 -0.83
CA PHE A 297 -9.96 -17.61 -0.81
C PHE A 297 -11.15 -18.23 -1.53
N LYS A 298 -12.26 -18.41 -0.81
CA LYS A 298 -13.54 -18.90 -1.37
C LYS A 298 -14.67 -17.99 -0.89
N LYS A 299 -15.36 -17.32 -1.80
CA LYS A 299 -16.60 -16.61 -1.44
C LYS A 299 -17.74 -17.61 -1.29
N THR A 300 -18.56 -17.41 -0.28
CA THR A 300 -19.81 -18.14 -0.13
C THR A 300 -20.81 -17.71 -1.22
N PHE A 301 -21.79 -18.57 -1.53
CA PHE A 301 -22.87 -18.22 -2.47
C PHE A 301 -23.58 -16.92 -2.06
N ARG A 302 -23.87 -16.74 -0.76
CA ARG A 302 -24.50 -15.50 -0.24
C ARG A 302 -23.65 -14.25 -0.50
N GLN A 303 -22.33 -14.32 -0.31
CA GLN A 303 -21.43 -13.21 -0.62
C GLN A 303 -21.39 -12.90 -2.11
N ASN A 304 -21.36 -13.92 -2.97
CA ASN A 304 -21.42 -13.73 -4.42
C ASN A 304 -22.71 -13.02 -4.83
N VAL A 305 -23.88 -13.46 -4.33
CA VAL A 305 -25.17 -12.81 -4.60
C VAL A 305 -25.18 -11.37 -4.09
N PHE A 306 -24.74 -11.13 -2.85
CA PHE A 306 -24.69 -9.78 -2.29
C PHE A 306 -23.83 -8.83 -3.13
N ASP A 307 -22.70 -9.31 -3.67
CA ASP A 307 -21.77 -8.49 -4.45
C ASP A 307 -22.30 -8.06 -5.83
N ILE A 308 -23.24 -8.80 -6.41
CA ILE A 308 -23.88 -8.43 -7.68
C ILE A 308 -25.14 -7.56 -7.52
N LEU A 309 -25.65 -7.42 -6.28
CA LEU A 309 -26.83 -6.59 -6.03
C LEU A 309 -26.54 -5.10 -6.23
N PRO A 310 -27.53 -4.32 -6.74
CA PRO A 310 -27.44 -2.87 -6.78
C PRO A 310 -27.17 -2.27 -5.39
N ILE A 311 -26.48 -1.13 -5.35
CA ILE A 311 -26.04 -0.51 -4.08
C ILE A 311 -27.20 -0.19 -3.13
N PHE A 312 -28.34 0.25 -3.66
CA PHE A 312 -29.54 0.55 -2.85
C PHE A 312 -30.08 -0.69 -2.15
N VAL A 313 -30.07 -1.86 -2.82
CA VAL A 313 -30.49 -3.14 -2.25
C VAL A 313 -29.50 -3.59 -1.16
N ARG A 314 -28.21 -3.46 -1.42
CA ARG A 314 -27.17 -3.76 -0.41
C ARG A 314 -27.32 -2.90 0.85
N LYS A 315 -27.58 -1.59 0.66
CA LYS A 315 -27.83 -0.66 1.79
C LYS A 315 -29.06 -1.06 2.60
N LEU A 316 -30.12 -1.52 1.91
CA LEU A 316 -31.34 -1.99 2.60
C LEU A 316 -31.06 -3.27 3.43
N ILE A 317 -30.38 -4.27 2.84
CA ILE A 317 -30.01 -5.50 3.56
C ILE A 317 -29.15 -5.20 4.79
N LEU A 318 -28.19 -4.27 4.67
CA LEU A 318 -27.32 -3.90 5.80
C LEU A 318 -28.08 -3.14 6.91
N LYS A 319 -29.10 -2.36 6.56
CA LYS A 319 -29.97 -1.72 7.55
C LYS A 319 -30.81 -2.75 8.33
N LEU A 320 -31.39 -3.73 7.65
CA LEU A 320 -32.18 -4.78 8.28
C LEU A 320 -31.38 -5.61 9.28
N LYS A 321 -30.11 -5.91 8.98
CA LYS A 321 -29.22 -6.68 9.88
C LYS A 321 -28.74 -5.92 11.13
N HIS A 322 -28.94 -4.63 11.23
CA HIS A 322 -28.54 -3.84 12.40
C HIS A 322 -29.72 -3.50 13.31
N ASN A 323 -30.93 -3.87 12.90
CA ASN A 323 -32.16 -3.70 13.69
C ASN A 323 -32.59 -5.02 14.38
N GLU A 324 -31.79 -6.07 14.25
CA GLU A 324 -31.79 -7.31 15.03
C GLU A 324 -30.61 -7.27 16.04
#